data_2084b0ff452ab8ade469bcc2af468952
#
_entry.id   2084b0ff452ab8ade469bcc2af468952
#
_cell.length_a   1.000
_cell.length_b   1.000
_cell.length_c   1.000
_cell.angle_alpha   90.00
_cell.angle_beta   90.00
_cell.angle_gamma   90.00
#
_symmetry.space_group_name_H-M   'P 1'
#
loop_
_entity.id
_entity.type
_entity.pdbx_description
1 polymer ?
#
loop_
_entity_poly.entity_id
_entity_poly.type
_entity_poly.pdbx_seq_one_letter_code
_entity_poly.pdbx_strand_id
1 'polypeptide(L)'
;MKQERHATTLAEDLQEASANTAEYGEFFTGLTGITYRKPVDDALGERIQGYVLGWLEGHPLTAFDDYSATAYRRTYLGRSPETGWEAIVMSWQEGNRTSIHAHPQFAGYHFADGRFRLEIFEPAGDGTARPVH
;
A
#
# COMPACT_ATOMS: atom_id res chain seq x y z
N MET A 1 19.22 -13.97 3.07
CA MET A 1 19.03 -13.02 4.18
C MET A 1 17.96 -11.97 3.91
N LYS A 2 18.03 -11.23 2.81
CA LYS A 2 16.99 -10.24 2.46
C LYS A 2 15.61 -10.87 2.25
N GLN A 3 15.55 -12.09 1.73
CA GLN A 3 14.31 -12.80 1.44
C GLN A 3 13.62 -13.31 2.71
N GLU A 4 14.39 -13.78 3.70
CA GLU A 4 13.85 -14.23 4.99
C GLU A 4 13.28 -13.08 5.81
N ARG A 5 13.94 -11.91 5.81
CA ARG A 5 13.44 -10.70 6.47
C ARG A 5 12.12 -10.23 5.87
N HIS A 6 12.01 -10.30 4.54
CA HIS A 6 10.78 -9.91 3.86
C HIS A 6 9.62 -10.85 4.21
N ALA A 7 9.86 -12.17 4.22
CA ALA A 7 8.85 -13.16 4.58
C ALA A 7 8.39 -13.03 6.03
N THR A 8 9.32 -12.79 6.98
CA THR A 8 9.00 -12.58 8.41
C THR A 8 8.16 -11.32 8.59
N THR A 9 8.55 -10.19 7.94
CA THR A 9 7.81 -8.93 8.00
C THR A 9 6.41 -9.08 7.43
N LEU A 10 6.26 -9.80 6.32
CA LEU A 10 4.98 -10.07 5.70
C LEU A 10 4.06 -10.88 6.62
N ALA A 11 4.59 -11.90 7.29
CA ALA A 11 3.82 -12.70 8.23
C ALA A 11 3.38 -11.89 9.45
N GLU A 12 4.24 -11.02 9.98
CA GLU A 12 3.91 -10.11 11.07
C GLU A 12 2.84 -9.12 10.66
N ASP A 13 2.97 -8.50 9.48
CA ASP A 13 1.99 -7.58 8.93
C ASP A 13 0.62 -8.26 8.74
N LEU A 14 0.59 -9.49 8.24
CA LEU A 14 -0.63 -10.25 8.08
C LEU A 14 -1.28 -10.57 9.44
N GLN A 15 -0.49 -10.83 10.47
CA GLN A 15 -0.99 -11.07 11.80
C GLN A 15 -1.55 -9.79 12.43
N GLU A 16 -0.90 -8.65 12.27
CA GLU A 16 -1.42 -7.36 12.68
C GLU A 16 -2.69 -7.00 11.93
N ALA A 17 -2.73 -7.24 10.62
CA ALA A 17 -3.92 -7.05 9.81
C ALA A 17 -5.11 -7.85 10.34
N SER A 18 -4.88 -9.10 10.72
CA SER A 18 -5.91 -9.96 11.29
C SER A 18 -6.49 -9.41 12.60
N ALA A 19 -5.67 -8.74 13.42
CA ALA A 19 -6.10 -8.15 14.68
C ALA A 19 -6.82 -6.81 14.50
N ASN A 20 -6.40 -5.99 13.52
CA ASN A 20 -6.85 -4.60 13.38
C ASN A 20 -7.84 -4.37 12.23
N THR A 21 -8.06 -5.35 11.36
CA THR A 21 -8.76 -5.16 10.08
C THR A 21 -10.08 -5.93 9.95
N ALA A 22 -10.61 -6.47 11.05
CA ALA A 22 -11.90 -7.19 10.98
C ALA A 22 -13.00 -6.33 10.35
N GLU A 23 -13.03 -5.03 10.66
CA GLU A 23 -13.96 -4.06 10.09
C GLU A 23 -13.65 -3.67 8.64
N TYR A 24 -12.43 -3.99 8.16
CA TYR A 24 -11.99 -3.71 6.79
C TYR A 24 -12.16 -4.90 5.83
N GLY A 25 -12.69 -6.02 6.29
CA GLY A 25 -12.97 -7.17 5.44
C GLY A 25 -13.95 -6.84 4.31
N GLU A 26 -14.98 -6.07 4.60
CA GLU A 26 -15.93 -5.60 3.60
C GLU A 26 -15.29 -4.65 2.59
N PHE A 27 -14.41 -3.76 3.08
CA PHE A 27 -13.63 -2.89 2.20
C PHE A 27 -12.85 -3.67 1.16
N PHE A 28 -12.13 -4.69 1.61
CA PHE A 28 -11.30 -5.51 0.70
C PHE A 28 -12.16 -6.33 -0.26
N THR A 29 -13.29 -6.84 0.20
CA THR A 29 -14.24 -7.56 -0.67
C THR A 29 -14.75 -6.65 -1.79
N GLY A 30 -15.14 -5.42 -1.46
CA GLY A 30 -15.56 -4.43 -2.46
C GLY A 30 -14.44 -4.06 -3.43
N LEU A 31 -13.23 -3.86 -2.93
CA LEU A 31 -12.05 -3.58 -3.76
C LEU A 31 -11.76 -4.72 -4.74
N THR A 32 -11.85 -5.96 -4.27
CA THR A 32 -11.70 -7.14 -5.11
C THR A 32 -12.74 -7.18 -6.23
N GLY A 33 -13.99 -6.85 -5.92
CA GLY A 33 -15.06 -6.77 -6.91
C GLY A 33 -14.80 -5.72 -8.00
N ILE A 34 -14.22 -4.58 -7.61
CA ILE A 34 -13.87 -3.51 -8.55
C ILE A 34 -12.72 -3.92 -9.47
N THR A 35 -11.73 -4.63 -8.95
CA THR A 35 -10.51 -4.96 -9.68
C THR A 35 -10.59 -6.28 -10.44
N TYR A 36 -11.57 -7.12 -10.15
CA TYR A 36 -11.66 -8.47 -10.71
C TYR A 36 -11.80 -8.46 -12.23
N ARG A 37 -10.84 -9.09 -12.90
CA ARG A 37 -10.79 -9.22 -14.37
C ARG A 37 -10.94 -7.90 -15.15
N LYS A 38 -10.51 -6.80 -14.55
CA LYS A 38 -10.52 -5.49 -15.21
C LYS A 38 -9.13 -5.15 -15.74
N PRO A 39 -9.04 -4.50 -16.90
CA PRO A 39 -7.77 -3.98 -17.37
C PRO A 39 -7.26 -2.90 -16.40
N VAL A 40 -5.95 -2.85 -16.24
CA VAL A 40 -5.29 -1.82 -15.43
C VAL A 40 -5.11 -0.57 -16.31
N ASP A 41 -6.00 0.37 -16.14
CA ASP A 41 -6.05 1.62 -16.89
C ASP A 41 -6.48 2.78 -15.97
N ASP A 42 -6.54 3.97 -16.53
CA ASP A 42 -6.93 5.18 -15.78
C ASP A 42 -8.36 5.07 -15.23
N ALA A 43 -9.27 4.47 -15.98
CA ALA A 43 -10.65 4.29 -15.55
C ALA A 43 -10.74 3.38 -14.31
N LEU A 44 -9.94 2.33 -14.26
CA LEU A 44 -9.84 1.47 -13.06
C LEU A 44 -9.27 2.27 -11.88
N GLY A 45 -8.22 3.05 -12.12
CA GLY A 45 -7.61 3.92 -11.11
C GLY A 45 -8.60 4.90 -10.49
N GLU A 46 -9.41 5.56 -11.32
CA GLU A 46 -10.46 6.47 -10.87
C GLU A 46 -11.54 5.76 -10.04
N ARG A 47 -11.92 4.57 -10.43
CA ARG A 47 -12.92 3.77 -9.69
C ARG A 47 -12.38 3.32 -8.32
N ILE A 48 -11.13 2.89 -8.27
CA ILE A 48 -10.47 2.54 -7.01
C ILE A 48 -10.40 3.77 -6.10
N GLN A 49 -9.97 4.91 -6.64
CA GLN A 49 -9.87 6.15 -5.88
C GLN A 49 -11.23 6.56 -5.30
N GLY A 50 -12.27 6.56 -6.11
CA GLY A 50 -13.62 6.89 -5.65
C GLY A 50 -14.12 5.97 -4.54
N TYR A 51 -13.85 4.68 -4.67
CA TYR A 51 -14.20 3.69 -3.66
C TYR A 51 -13.45 3.91 -2.34
N VAL A 52 -12.14 4.13 -2.41
CA VAL A 52 -11.31 4.38 -1.23
C VAL A 52 -11.75 5.65 -0.50
N LEU A 53 -11.97 6.75 -1.24
CA LEU A 53 -12.40 8.01 -0.66
C LEU A 53 -13.78 7.86 0.02
N GLY A 54 -14.71 7.20 -0.63
CA GLY A 54 -16.04 6.96 -0.05
C GLY A 54 -15.97 6.11 1.22
N TRP A 55 -15.11 5.10 1.25
CA TRP A 55 -14.91 4.28 2.45
C TRP A 55 -14.34 5.09 3.61
N LEU A 56 -13.32 5.92 3.34
CA LEU A 56 -12.64 6.71 4.37
C LEU A 56 -13.53 7.78 5.02
N GLU A 57 -14.59 8.23 4.36
CA GLU A 57 -15.55 9.15 4.97
C GLU A 57 -16.19 8.59 6.23
N GLY A 58 -16.48 7.28 6.25
CA GLY A 58 -17.09 6.61 7.39
C GLY A 58 -16.12 5.79 8.24
N HIS A 59 -14.87 5.60 7.78
CA HIS A 59 -13.90 4.72 8.41
C HIS A 59 -12.53 5.41 8.48
N PRO A 60 -12.32 6.32 9.41
CA PRO A 60 -11.03 7.00 9.54
C PRO A 60 -9.92 6.00 9.89
N LEU A 61 -8.69 6.28 9.43
CA LEU A 61 -7.54 5.39 9.61
C LEU A 61 -6.88 5.47 10.99
N THR A 62 -7.56 6.01 12.01
CA THR A 62 -7.02 6.15 13.36
C THR A 62 -6.66 4.82 14.02
N ALA A 63 -7.31 3.72 13.60
CA ALA A 63 -6.96 2.38 14.05
C ALA A 63 -5.52 1.96 13.67
N PHE A 64 -4.92 2.66 12.70
CA PHE A 64 -3.56 2.42 12.21
C PHE A 64 -2.56 3.46 12.71
N ASP A 65 -2.91 4.27 13.69
CA ASP A 65 -2.02 5.24 14.32
C ASP A 65 -1.01 4.54 15.24
N ASP A 66 -0.15 3.76 14.63
CA ASP A 66 0.94 3.04 15.26
C ASP A 66 2.21 3.27 14.44
N TYR A 67 3.11 4.07 14.97
CA TYR A 67 4.25 4.59 14.25
C TYR A 67 5.57 4.12 14.86
N SER A 68 6.61 4.03 14.02
CA SER A 68 7.96 3.69 14.44
C SER A 68 8.97 4.69 13.88
N ALA A 69 9.90 5.10 14.73
CA ALA A 69 10.97 6.02 14.32
C ALA A 69 11.99 5.38 13.37
N THR A 70 12.06 4.04 13.33
CA THR A 70 13.06 3.32 12.53
C THR A 70 12.58 3.01 11.11
N ALA A 71 11.29 2.80 10.92
CA ALA A 71 10.71 2.46 9.62
C ALA A 71 9.20 2.70 9.63
N TYR A 72 8.61 2.97 8.46
CA TYR A 72 7.16 2.97 8.33
C TYR A 72 6.59 1.57 8.65
N ARG A 73 5.36 1.53 9.15
CA ARG A 73 4.66 0.27 9.41
C ARG A 73 3.72 -0.06 8.27
N ARG A 74 3.56 -1.33 8.01
CA ARG A 74 2.68 -1.85 6.96
C ARG A 74 1.64 -2.76 7.60
N THR A 75 0.38 -2.49 7.33
CA THR A 75 -0.73 -3.34 7.75
C THR A 75 -1.48 -3.84 6.53
N TYR A 76 -1.49 -5.13 6.31
CA TYR A 76 -2.22 -5.73 5.19
C TYR A 76 -3.71 -5.78 5.49
N LEU A 77 -4.51 -5.23 4.59
CA LEU A 77 -5.97 -5.33 4.65
C LEU A 77 -6.47 -6.59 3.96
N GLY A 78 -5.75 -7.07 2.98
CA GLY A 78 -6.08 -8.30 2.30
C GLY A 78 -5.29 -8.52 1.03
N ARG A 79 -5.38 -9.73 0.51
CA ARG A 79 -4.80 -10.12 -0.76
C ARG A 79 -5.75 -11.05 -1.49
N SER A 80 -6.00 -10.79 -2.76
CA SER A 80 -6.76 -11.69 -3.61
C SER A 80 -5.88 -12.84 -4.08
N PRO A 81 -6.21 -14.10 -3.76
CA PRO A 81 -5.45 -15.24 -4.25
C PRO A 81 -5.59 -15.46 -5.76
N GLU A 82 -6.66 -14.93 -6.35
CA GLU A 82 -6.92 -15.09 -7.79
C GLU A 82 -6.16 -14.08 -8.64
N THR A 83 -6.11 -12.82 -8.19
CA THR A 83 -5.53 -11.72 -8.96
C THR A 83 -4.18 -11.25 -8.44
N GLY A 84 -3.85 -11.57 -7.20
CA GLY A 84 -2.65 -11.08 -6.52
C GLY A 84 -2.74 -9.64 -6.05
N TRP A 85 -3.86 -8.94 -6.23
CA TRP A 85 -4.03 -7.59 -5.70
C TRP A 85 -3.94 -7.59 -4.18
N GLU A 86 -3.25 -6.60 -3.65
CA GLU A 86 -3.10 -6.38 -2.22
C GLU A 86 -3.58 -4.97 -1.86
N ALA A 87 -4.17 -4.85 -0.67
CA ALA A 87 -4.46 -3.56 -0.06
C ALA A 87 -3.67 -3.44 1.25
N ILE A 88 -2.99 -2.33 1.42
CA ILE A 88 -2.06 -2.10 2.54
C ILE A 88 -2.29 -0.69 3.08
N VAL A 89 -2.38 -0.56 4.39
CA VAL A 89 -2.23 0.73 5.07
C VAL A 89 -0.78 0.89 5.49
N MET A 90 -0.20 2.04 5.17
CA MET A 90 1.18 2.36 5.54
C MET A 90 1.18 3.53 6.52
N SER A 91 1.70 3.30 7.71
CA SER A 91 1.77 4.29 8.78
C SER A 91 3.18 4.87 8.85
N TRP A 92 3.28 6.17 8.64
CA TRP A 92 4.55 6.89 8.49
C TRP A 92 4.77 7.87 9.62
N GLN A 93 5.86 7.71 10.35
CA GLN A 93 6.35 8.74 11.26
C GLN A 93 7.22 9.73 10.49
N GLU A 94 7.25 10.98 10.92
CA GLU A 94 8.13 11.98 10.32
C GLU A 94 9.57 11.47 10.22
N GLY A 95 10.17 11.58 9.04
CA GLY A 95 11.50 11.09 8.77
C GLY A 95 11.56 9.67 8.19
N ASN A 96 10.48 8.90 8.24
CA ASN A 96 10.45 7.59 7.59
C ASN A 96 10.60 7.74 6.06
N ARG A 97 11.31 6.82 5.46
CA ARG A 97 11.54 6.78 4.01
C ARG A 97 11.62 5.36 3.49
N THR A 98 11.41 5.19 2.21
CA THR A 98 11.70 3.94 1.50
C THR A 98 13.07 4.02 0.85
N SER A 99 13.63 2.86 0.50
CA SER A 99 14.69 2.79 -0.49
C SER A 99 14.14 3.13 -1.89
N ILE A 100 15.01 3.48 -2.81
CA ILE A 100 14.63 3.60 -4.22
C ILE A 100 14.27 2.20 -4.72
N HIS A 101 13.06 2.03 -5.23
CA HIS A 101 12.55 0.75 -5.68
C HIS A 101 11.51 0.94 -6.78
N ALA A 102 11.21 -0.13 -7.49
CA ALA A 102 10.14 -0.16 -8.49
C ALA A 102 9.11 -1.23 -8.12
N HIS A 103 7.91 -1.05 -8.61
CA HIS A 103 6.87 -2.07 -8.55
C HIS A 103 6.81 -2.80 -9.89
N PRO A 104 6.79 -4.13 -9.91
CA PRO A 104 6.73 -4.89 -11.15
C PRO A 104 5.36 -4.79 -11.84
N GLN A 105 4.37 -4.30 -11.11
CA GLN A 105 2.99 -4.19 -11.56
C GLN A 105 2.41 -2.85 -11.10
N PHE A 106 1.15 -2.63 -11.41
CA PHE A 106 0.44 -1.41 -11.01
C PHE A 106 0.44 -1.24 -9.49
N ALA A 107 0.70 -0.01 -9.05
CA ALA A 107 0.55 0.39 -7.66
C ALA A 107 -0.18 1.73 -7.61
N GLY A 108 -1.23 1.79 -6.80
CA GLY A 108 -1.97 3.02 -6.55
C GLY A 108 -1.75 3.46 -5.10
N TYR A 109 -1.60 4.75 -4.90
CA TYR A 109 -1.41 5.35 -3.59
C TYR A 109 -2.49 6.38 -3.30
N HIS A 110 -2.97 6.37 -2.07
CA HIS A 110 -3.77 7.44 -1.53
C HIS A 110 -3.12 7.95 -0.25
N PHE A 111 -2.79 9.25 -0.21
CA PHE A 111 -2.24 9.89 0.96
C PHE A 111 -3.40 10.44 1.80
N ALA A 112 -3.83 9.66 2.79
CA ALA A 112 -5.02 9.98 3.57
C ALA A 112 -4.83 11.20 4.46
N ASP A 113 -3.63 11.36 5.03
CA ASP A 113 -3.28 12.53 5.81
C ASP A 113 -1.76 12.77 5.80
N GLY A 114 -1.33 13.92 6.32
CA GLY A 114 0.08 14.28 6.43
C GLY A 114 0.69 14.87 5.16
N ARG A 115 2.00 15.06 5.20
CA ARG A 115 2.80 15.55 4.07
C ARG A 115 3.82 14.51 3.66
N PHE A 116 3.87 14.23 2.38
CA PHE A 116 4.78 13.26 1.80
C PHE A 116 5.60 13.92 0.70
N ARG A 117 6.83 13.47 0.56
CA ARG A 117 7.68 13.80 -0.59
C ARG A 117 7.84 12.55 -1.43
N LEU A 118 7.35 12.61 -2.66
CA LEU A 118 7.51 11.54 -3.63
C LEU A 118 8.60 11.95 -4.63
N GLU A 119 9.61 11.13 -4.77
CA GLU A 119 10.66 11.33 -5.74
C GLU A 119 10.64 10.17 -6.75
N ILE A 120 10.66 10.50 -8.04
CA ILE A 120 10.64 9.53 -9.12
C ILE A 120 12.04 9.42 -9.69
N PHE A 121 12.48 8.19 -9.92
CA PHE A 121 13.79 7.86 -10.44
C PHE A 121 13.65 7.02 -11.70
N GLU A 122 14.68 7.08 -12.56
CA GLU A 122 14.81 6.19 -13.71
C GLU A 122 16.14 5.44 -13.64
N PRO A 123 16.23 4.23 -14.20
CA PRO A 123 17.49 3.51 -14.27
C PRO A 123 18.51 4.28 -15.10
N ALA A 124 19.75 4.37 -14.62
CA ALA A 124 20.85 5.06 -15.32
C ALA A 124 21.71 4.13 -16.19
N GLY A 125 21.41 2.83 -16.21
CA GLY A 125 22.10 1.85 -17.06
C GLY A 125 23.37 1.23 -16.46
N ASP A 126 23.81 1.73 -15.28
CA ASP A 126 25.03 1.27 -14.59
C ASP A 126 24.71 0.63 -13.23
N GLY A 127 23.46 0.23 -12.99
CA GLY A 127 22.98 -0.28 -11.71
C GLY A 127 22.59 0.81 -10.72
N THR A 128 22.69 2.08 -11.11
CA THR A 128 22.25 3.23 -10.31
C THR A 128 20.93 3.79 -10.86
N ALA A 129 20.37 4.74 -10.14
CA ALA A 129 19.15 5.46 -10.54
C ALA A 129 19.37 6.96 -10.41
N ARG A 130 18.72 7.73 -11.27
CA ARG A 130 18.79 9.19 -11.26
C ARG A 130 17.39 9.81 -11.13
N PRO A 131 17.26 10.95 -10.45
CA PRO A 131 15.97 11.62 -10.31
C PRO A 131 15.39 12.02 -11.68
N VAL A 132 14.06 11.90 -11.80
CA VAL A 132 13.30 12.41 -12.93
C VAL A 132 12.57 13.69 -12.48
N HIS A 133 12.62 14.72 -13.31
CA HIS A 133 11.99 16.00 -12.99
C HIS A 133 10.55 16.06 -13.47
#